data_eb8a518bcd77a715bf12cfab486342e7
#
_entry.id   eb8a518bcd77a715bf12cfab486342e7
#
_cell.length_a   1.000
_cell.length_b   1.000
_cell.length_c   1.000
_cell.angle_alpha   90.00
_cell.angle_beta   90.00
_cell.angle_gamma   90.00
#
_symmetry.space_group_name_H-M   'P 1'
#
loop_
_entity.id
_entity.type
_entity.pdbx_description
1 polymer ?
#
loop_
_entity_poly.entity_id
_entity_poly.type
_entity_poly.pdbx_seq_one_letter_code
_entity_poly.pdbx_strand_id
1 'polypeptide(L)'
;MYQLDSQKITADGEYFIAPSATVLGNVHLKNNASVWFGAVLRGDNDLITVGENSNIQDLSVLHTDPGCPLTIGANCTIGHKVMLHGCTIGDNTLIGINAVVLNGAKIGSNCLIGAGALITEGKTIP
;
A
#
# COMPACT_ATOMS: atom_id res chain seq x y z
N MET A 1 -10.40 11.23 -4.25
CA MET A 1 -9.79 10.51 -5.38
C MET A 1 -9.46 11.49 -6.49
N TYR A 2 -8.28 11.38 -7.08
CA TYR A 2 -7.83 12.29 -8.13
C TYR A 2 -7.24 11.53 -9.29
N GLN A 3 -7.49 12.02 -10.50
CA GLN A 3 -6.91 11.50 -11.72
C GLN A 3 -5.77 12.42 -12.17
N LEU A 4 -4.65 11.83 -12.62
CA LEU A 4 -3.50 12.57 -13.16
C LEU A 4 -3.34 12.20 -14.64
N ASP A 5 -3.70 13.10 -15.54
CA ASP A 5 -3.67 12.89 -16.99
C ASP A 5 -4.40 11.59 -17.37
N SER A 6 -3.70 10.60 -17.95
CA SER A 6 -4.26 9.29 -18.25
C SER A 6 -4.22 8.31 -17.07
N GLN A 7 -3.54 8.68 -15.97
CA GLN A 7 -3.45 7.86 -14.77
C GLN A 7 -4.71 8.01 -13.94
N LYS A 8 -5.36 6.92 -13.62
CA LYS A 8 -6.61 6.95 -12.89
C LYS A 8 -6.72 5.76 -11.94
N ILE A 9 -7.57 5.94 -10.94
CA ILE A 9 -7.89 4.91 -9.97
C ILE A 9 -8.84 3.92 -10.63
N THR A 10 -8.56 2.62 -10.45
CA THR A 10 -9.44 1.54 -10.88
C THR A 10 -9.84 0.71 -9.66
N ALA A 11 -11.00 0.09 -9.70
CA ALA A 11 -11.49 -0.73 -8.60
C ALA A 11 -12.22 -1.96 -9.12
N ASP A 12 -12.00 -3.10 -8.43
CA ASP A 12 -12.71 -4.35 -8.66
C ASP A 12 -13.74 -4.53 -7.54
N GLY A 13 -15.01 -4.28 -7.83
CA GLY A 13 -16.06 -4.46 -6.84
C GLY A 13 -16.13 -3.33 -5.83
N GLU A 14 -16.39 -3.65 -4.56
CA GLU A 14 -16.58 -2.66 -3.52
C GLU A 14 -15.27 -2.23 -2.89
N TYR A 15 -15.22 -0.99 -2.44
CA TYR A 15 -14.07 -0.44 -1.74
C TYR A 15 -14.51 0.71 -0.83
N PHE A 16 -13.64 1.07 0.11
CA PHE A 16 -13.86 2.23 0.96
C PHE A 16 -12.64 3.15 0.94
N ILE A 17 -12.86 4.42 0.69
CA ILE A 17 -11.85 5.47 0.83
C ILE A 17 -12.41 6.53 1.77
N ALA A 18 -11.77 6.72 2.92
CA ALA A 18 -12.19 7.73 3.88
C ALA A 18 -12.15 9.12 3.26
N PRO A 19 -13.08 10.03 3.61
CA PRO A 19 -13.12 11.37 3.01
C PRO A 19 -11.83 12.16 3.13
N SER A 20 -11.07 11.97 4.21
CA SER A 20 -9.80 12.66 4.44
C SER A 20 -8.59 11.96 3.81
N ALA A 21 -8.77 10.76 3.25
CA ALA A 21 -7.69 10.08 2.55
C ALA A 21 -7.48 10.71 1.17
N THR A 22 -6.23 10.70 0.71
CA THR A 22 -5.88 11.20 -0.62
C THR A 22 -5.39 10.04 -1.46
N VAL A 23 -6.13 9.71 -2.51
CA VAL A 23 -5.78 8.64 -3.45
C VAL A 23 -5.72 9.25 -4.83
N LEU A 24 -4.57 9.16 -5.49
CA LEU A 24 -4.40 9.80 -6.79
C LEU A 24 -3.49 8.98 -7.70
N GLY A 25 -3.70 9.15 -9.00
CA GLY A 25 -2.87 8.56 -10.03
C GLY A 25 -3.21 7.09 -10.28
N ASN A 26 -2.20 6.31 -10.59
CA ASN A 26 -2.34 4.92 -11.02
C ASN A 26 -2.46 3.99 -9.79
N VAL A 27 -3.67 3.85 -9.28
CA VAL A 27 -3.99 3.03 -8.11
C VAL A 27 -5.08 2.03 -8.46
N HIS A 28 -4.87 0.77 -8.13
CA HIS A 28 -5.86 -0.30 -8.31
C HIS A 28 -6.27 -0.85 -6.95
N LEU A 29 -7.55 -0.69 -6.62
CA LEU A 29 -8.16 -1.21 -5.40
C LEU A 29 -8.93 -2.48 -5.74
N LYS A 30 -8.53 -3.60 -5.17
CA LYS A 30 -9.26 -4.86 -5.36
C LYS A 30 -10.47 -4.92 -4.43
N ASN A 31 -11.30 -5.95 -4.61
CA ASN A 31 -12.57 -6.04 -3.90
C ASN A 31 -12.40 -5.96 -2.38
N ASN A 32 -13.20 -5.14 -1.73
CA ASN A 32 -13.19 -4.90 -0.28
C ASN A 32 -11.89 -4.28 0.26
N ALA A 33 -11.08 -3.66 -0.60
CA ALA A 33 -9.95 -2.86 -0.13
C ALA A 33 -10.46 -1.62 0.59
N SER A 34 -9.72 -1.18 1.63
CA SER A 34 -10.10 0.02 2.38
C SER A 34 -8.89 0.91 2.67
N VAL A 35 -9.13 2.21 2.56
CA VAL A 35 -8.11 3.24 2.80
C VAL A 35 -8.68 4.22 3.82
N TRP A 36 -7.98 4.39 4.92
CA TRP A 36 -8.54 5.05 6.09
C TRP A 36 -8.07 6.50 6.25
N PHE A 37 -8.43 7.14 7.35
CA PHE A 37 -8.37 8.58 7.50
C PHE A 37 -6.94 9.13 7.37
N GLY A 38 -6.77 10.14 6.53
CA GLY A 38 -5.49 10.83 6.34
C GLY A 38 -4.42 10.04 5.60
N ALA A 39 -4.72 8.81 5.16
CA ALA A 39 -3.77 8.04 4.37
C ALA A 39 -3.58 8.67 2.98
N VAL A 40 -2.37 8.52 2.43
CA VAL A 40 -2.03 9.04 1.10
C VAL A 40 -1.50 7.90 0.24
N LEU A 41 -2.18 7.65 -0.89
CA LEU A 41 -1.74 6.72 -1.92
C LEU A 41 -1.47 7.53 -3.18
N ARG A 42 -0.20 7.73 -3.50
CA ARG A 42 0.19 8.55 -4.64
C ARG A 42 0.86 7.70 -5.71
N GLY A 43 0.06 7.28 -6.71
CA GLY A 43 0.51 6.45 -7.83
C GLY A 43 0.90 7.29 -9.04
N ASP A 44 1.71 8.32 -8.84
CA ASP A 44 2.12 9.23 -9.91
C ASP A 44 3.34 8.77 -10.70
N ASN A 45 4.11 7.82 -10.19
CA ASN A 45 5.28 7.26 -10.88
C ASN A 45 5.05 5.84 -11.39
N ASP A 46 4.44 4.98 -10.58
CA ASP A 46 4.15 3.60 -10.97
C ASP A 46 2.89 3.12 -10.24
N LEU A 47 2.42 1.93 -10.58
CA LEU A 47 1.17 1.38 -10.07
C LEU A 47 1.26 1.04 -8.58
N ILE A 48 0.22 1.41 -7.84
CA ILE A 48 -0.05 0.93 -6.48
C ILE A 48 -1.24 -0.02 -6.54
N THR A 49 -1.08 -1.24 -6.08
CA THR A 49 -2.16 -2.23 -5.99
C THR A 49 -2.44 -2.57 -4.54
N VAL A 50 -3.68 -2.40 -4.11
CA VAL A 50 -4.15 -2.82 -2.79
C VAL A 50 -4.99 -4.07 -2.97
N GLY A 51 -4.54 -5.18 -2.40
CA GLY A 51 -5.16 -6.49 -2.58
C GLY A 51 -6.53 -6.62 -1.94
N GLU A 52 -7.20 -7.70 -2.28
CA GLU A 52 -8.54 -8.01 -1.81
C GLU A 52 -8.58 -8.10 -0.29
N ASN A 53 -9.58 -7.50 0.34
CA ASN A 53 -9.79 -7.44 1.79
C ASN A 53 -8.63 -6.83 2.58
N SER A 54 -7.73 -6.10 1.93
CA SER A 54 -6.61 -5.44 2.60
C SER A 54 -6.98 -4.03 3.04
N ASN A 55 -6.37 -3.58 4.13
CA ASN A 55 -6.64 -2.25 4.65
C ASN A 55 -5.37 -1.43 4.79
N ILE A 56 -5.47 -0.16 4.46
CA ILE A 56 -4.42 0.84 4.64
C ILE A 56 -4.91 1.78 5.72
N GLN A 57 -4.31 1.69 6.89
CA GLN A 57 -4.82 2.41 8.05
C GLN A 57 -4.36 3.86 8.10
N ASP A 58 -4.84 4.56 9.11
CA ASP A 58 -4.77 6.00 9.24
C ASP A 58 -3.34 6.56 9.10
N LEU A 59 -3.18 7.63 8.34
CA LEU A 59 -1.96 8.40 8.17
C LEU A 59 -0.81 7.62 7.50
N SER A 60 -1.07 6.48 6.90
CA SER A 60 -0.06 5.76 6.13
C SER A 60 0.19 6.44 4.80
N VAL A 61 1.42 6.31 4.29
CA VAL A 61 1.80 6.88 3.00
C VAL A 61 2.34 5.77 2.11
N LEU A 62 1.75 5.64 0.91
CA LEU A 62 2.15 4.69 -0.11
C LEU A 62 2.57 5.46 -1.36
N HIS A 63 3.81 5.23 -1.80
CA HIS A 63 4.35 5.90 -2.97
C HIS A 63 5.23 4.95 -3.78
N THR A 64 5.58 5.36 -4.99
CA THR A 64 6.36 4.55 -5.94
C THR A 64 7.38 5.41 -6.63
N ASP A 65 8.46 4.76 -7.13
CA ASP A 65 9.36 5.34 -8.12
C ASP A 65 9.15 4.64 -9.45
N PRO A 66 9.53 5.26 -10.58
CA PRO A 66 9.46 4.58 -11.88
C PRO A 66 10.20 3.23 -11.84
N GLY A 67 9.53 2.16 -12.30
CA GLY A 67 10.07 0.81 -12.27
C GLY A 67 9.99 0.10 -10.92
N CYS A 68 9.42 0.74 -9.91
CA CYS A 68 9.24 0.17 -8.57
C CYS A 68 7.76 0.21 -8.16
N PRO A 69 6.91 -0.65 -8.74
CA PRO A 69 5.51 -0.69 -8.34
C PRO A 69 5.36 -1.15 -6.90
N LEU A 70 4.25 -0.77 -6.27
CA LEU A 70 3.92 -1.17 -4.92
C LEU A 70 2.73 -2.12 -4.97
N THR A 71 2.93 -3.34 -4.48
CA THR A 71 1.90 -4.37 -4.52
C THR A 71 1.65 -4.92 -3.13
N ILE A 72 0.41 -4.81 -2.68
CA ILE A 72 -0.05 -5.39 -1.42
C ILE A 72 -0.98 -6.54 -1.76
N GLY A 73 -0.70 -7.70 -1.21
CA GLY A 73 -1.50 -8.91 -1.40
C GLY A 73 -2.86 -8.86 -0.73
N ALA A 74 -3.54 -9.99 -0.71
CA ALA A 74 -4.86 -10.10 -0.11
C ALA A 74 -4.78 -10.26 1.41
N ASN A 75 -5.81 -9.79 2.11
CA ASN A 75 -5.98 -9.96 3.56
C ASN A 75 -4.82 -9.38 4.38
N CYS A 76 -4.23 -8.29 3.89
CA CYS A 76 -3.13 -7.62 4.56
C CYS A 76 -3.65 -6.49 5.45
N THR A 77 -2.95 -6.26 6.55
CA THR A 77 -3.17 -5.12 7.42
C THR A 77 -1.94 -4.22 7.37
N ILE A 78 -2.11 -3.02 6.86
CA ILE A 78 -1.06 -1.99 6.88
C ILE A 78 -1.41 -1.05 8.02
N GLY A 79 -0.65 -1.11 9.09
CA GLY A 79 -0.93 -0.38 10.32
C GLY A 79 -0.87 1.14 10.17
N HIS A 80 -1.15 1.84 11.26
CA HIS A 80 -1.16 3.30 11.25
C HIS A 80 0.24 3.88 11.00
N LYS A 81 0.33 4.98 10.27
CA LYS A 81 1.58 5.71 10.01
C LYS A 81 2.67 4.87 9.39
N VAL A 82 2.31 3.90 8.57
CA VAL A 82 3.28 3.07 7.86
C VAL A 82 3.71 3.79 6.59
N MET A 83 5.01 3.70 6.26
CA MET A 83 5.53 4.15 4.98
C MET A 83 5.88 2.96 4.12
N LEU A 84 5.16 2.78 3.02
CA LEU A 84 5.51 1.78 2.01
C LEU A 84 5.94 2.50 0.74
N HIS A 85 7.09 2.13 0.21
CA HIS A 85 7.64 2.77 -0.98
C HIS A 85 8.18 1.72 -1.95
N GLY A 86 7.45 1.48 -3.06
CA GLY A 86 7.91 0.61 -4.14
C GLY A 86 8.25 -0.82 -3.73
N CYS A 87 7.47 -1.41 -2.83
CA CYS A 87 7.73 -2.73 -2.26
C CYS A 87 6.61 -3.72 -2.57
N THR A 88 6.83 -4.99 -2.23
CA THR A 88 5.85 -6.05 -2.40
C THR A 88 5.56 -6.69 -1.04
N ILE A 89 4.27 -6.76 -0.70
CA ILE A 89 3.79 -7.37 0.54
C ILE A 89 2.96 -8.60 0.16
N GLY A 90 3.34 -9.77 0.64
CA GLY A 90 2.61 -11.02 0.39
C GLY A 90 1.31 -11.10 1.17
N ASP A 91 0.48 -12.09 0.81
CA ASP A 91 -0.85 -12.25 1.40
C ASP A 91 -0.81 -12.51 2.90
N ASN A 92 -1.86 -12.11 3.60
CA ASN A 92 -2.07 -12.39 5.03
C ASN A 92 -0.93 -11.84 5.91
N THR A 93 -0.34 -10.72 5.51
CA THR A 93 0.79 -10.11 6.22
C THR A 93 0.31 -8.86 6.97
N LEU A 94 0.84 -8.67 8.17
CA LEU A 94 0.60 -7.48 8.97
C LEU A 94 1.87 -6.64 9.02
N ILE A 95 1.77 -5.38 8.62
CA ILE A 95 2.84 -4.39 8.77
C ILE A 95 2.50 -3.52 9.97
N GLY A 96 3.33 -3.59 11.00
CA GLY A 96 3.07 -2.92 12.26
C GLY A 96 3.15 -1.39 12.18
N ILE A 97 2.59 -0.74 13.17
CA ILE A 97 2.49 0.72 13.28
C ILE A 97 3.86 1.36 13.08
N ASN A 98 3.93 2.40 12.25
CA ASN A 98 5.11 3.23 12.06
C ASN A 98 6.31 2.50 11.41
N ALA A 99 6.08 1.34 10.80
CA ALA A 99 7.12 0.64 10.06
C ALA A 99 7.39 1.34 8.72
N VAL A 100 8.60 1.13 8.19
CA VAL A 100 9.03 1.68 6.91
C VAL A 100 9.56 0.55 6.04
N VAL A 101 9.04 0.44 4.81
CA VAL A 101 9.48 -0.59 3.84
C VAL A 101 9.82 0.10 2.53
N LEU A 102 11.05 -0.07 2.06
CA LEU A 102 11.60 0.72 0.96
C LEU A 102 11.66 -0.04 -0.37
N ASN A 103 12.11 0.67 -1.43
CA ASN A 103 12.08 0.19 -2.81
C ASN A 103 12.66 -1.20 -2.99
N GLY A 104 11.92 -2.04 -3.71
CA GLY A 104 12.38 -3.38 -4.09
C GLY A 104 12.36 -4.39 -2.95
N ALA A 105 11.99 -4.00 -1.73
CA ALA A 105 11.85 -4.95 -0.64
C ALA A 105 10.68 -5.91 -0.92
N LYS A 106 10.85 -7.16 -0.53
CA LYS A 106 9.82 -8.19 -0.71
C LYS A 106 9.55 -8.87 0.63
N ILE A 107 8.35 -8.70 1.13
CA ILE A 107 7.89 -9.36 2.35
C ILE A 107 6.96 -10.48 1.94
N GLY A 108 7.22 -11.68 2.42
CA GLY A 108 6.45 -12.86 2.08
C GLY A 108 5.06 -12.87 2.68
N SER A 109 4.35 -13.96 2.43
CA SER A 109 3.01 -14.18 2.99
C SER A 109 3.07 -14.63 4.44
N ASN A 110 2.00 -14.35 5.20
CA ASN A 110 1.85 -14.79 6.58
C ASN A 110 2.95 -14.24 7.50
N CYS A 111 3.45 -13.05 7.20
CA CYS A 111 4.48 -12.38 7.99
C CYS A 111 3.88 -11.37 8.95
N LEU A 112 4.60 -11.09 10.03
CA LEU A 112 4.31 -9.99 10.92
C LEU A 112 5.56 -9.13 11.02
N ILE A 113 5.48 -7.90 10.55
CA ILE A 113 6.55 -6.92 10.66
C ILE A 113 6.24 -6.04 11.87
N GLY A 114 7.14 -6.05 12.85
CA GLY A 114 6.92 -5.35 14.11
C GLY A 114 6.80 -3.84 13.95
N ALA A 115 6.14 -3.21 14.91
CA ALA A 115 5.99 -1.76 14.92
C ALA A 115 7.36 -1.07 14.89
N GLY A 116 7.49 0.00 14.12
CA GLY A 116 8.72 0.78 14.00
C GLY A 116 9.85 0.12 13.23
N ALA A 117 9.64 -1.06 12.63
CA ALA A 117 10.69 -1.75 11.88
C ALA A 117 11.08 -0.96 10.63
N LEU A 118 12.34 -1.06 10.26
CA LEU A 118 12.85 -0.53 8.99
C LEU A 118 13.29 -1.70 8.11
N ILE A 119 12.63 -1.85 6.97
CA ILE A 119 13.01 -2.83 5.94
C ILE A 119 13.66 -2.06 4.80
N THR A 120 14.95 -2.22 4.65
CA THR A 120 15.73 -1.45 3.68
C THR A 120 15.52 -1.93 2.24
N GLU A 121 16.00 -1.13 1.27
CA GLU A 121 15.83 -1.43 -0.14
C GLU A 121 16.33 -2.82 -0.51
N GLY A 122 15.57 -3.52 -1.35
CA GLY A 122 15.92 -4.82 -1.90
C GLY A 122 15.94 -5.98 -0.91
N LYS A 123 15.57 -5.74 0.35
CA LYS A 123 15.56 -6.80 1.38
C LYS A 123 14.44 -7.80 1.11
N THR A 124 14.74 -9.08 1.30
CA THR A 124 13.74 -10.14 1.20
C THR A 124 13.48 -10.74 2.58
N ILE A 125 12.21 -10.72 2.99
CA ILE A 125 11.73 -11.36 4.22
C ILE A 125 10.85 -12.52 3.78
N PRO A 126 11.29 -13.74 3.97
CA PRO A 126 10.53 -14.90 3.48
C PRO A 126 9.26 -15.19 4.28
#